data_bce9fc23cf06ef98db3070008430528f
#
_entry.id   bce9fc23cf06ef98db3070008430528f
#
_cell.length_a   1.000
_cell.length_b   1.000
_cell.length_c   1.000
_cell.angle_alpha   90.00
_cell.angle_beta   90.00
_cell.angle_gamma   90.00
#
_symmetry.space_group_name_H-M   'P 1'
#
loop_
_entity.id
_entity.type
_entity.pdbx_description
1 polymer ?
#
loop_
_entity_poly.entity_id
_entity_poly.type
_entity_poly.pdbx_seq_one_letter_code
_entity_poly.pdbx_strand_id
1 'polypeptide(L)'
;DYNIPQIYWQIGHPAADYETLVKWWAKHTENRPLFIGQSVMNTVQNADPKNSSINQLPRKMALQRAYQTIGGSCQWPASAVVENAGKYRDALVAEYHKYPALPPVFDFMDNEAPDKVRKVKPVWTADGYILFWTAPKFKDEMNRPVQYVVYRFGSKEKVDIDDPSRIVAVTRNTFYKLPYENGKTKYRYVVTALDRLHNESKSVSKKVKL
;
A
#
# COMPACT_ATOMS: atom_id res chain seq x y z
N ASP A 1 -12.68 14.67 3.32
CA ASP A 1 -12.23 13.82 2.20
C ASP A 1 -12.15 12.34 2.59
N TYR A 2 -11.83 12.00 3.85
CA TYR A 2 -11.80 10.66 4.41
C TYR A 2 -12.18 10.67 5.90
N ASN A 3 -12.51 9.49 6.45
CA ASN A 3 -12.85 9.33 7.87
C ASN A 3 -11.78 8.52 8.60
N ILE A 4 -11.43 8.96 9.83
CA ILE A 4 -10.58 8.19 10.75
C ILE A 4 -11.24 8.20 12.15
N PRO A 5 -12.26 7.36 12.39
CA PRO A 5 -12.83 7.23 13.71
C PRO A 5 -11.81 6.69 14.71
N GLN A 6 -11.71 7.29 15.89
CA GLN A 6 -10.80 6.89 16.95
C GLN A 6 -11.40 5.70 17.72
N ILE A 7 -11.22 4.50 17.21
CA ILE A 7 -11.68 3.26 17.85
C ILE A 7 -10.57 2.71 18.75
N TYR A 8 -10.33 3.36 19.88
CA TYR A 8 -9.18 3.09 20.74
C TYR A 8 -9.39 1.98 21.76
N TRP A 9 -10.63 1.52 21.95
CA TRP A 9 -10.96 0.47 22.94
C TRP A 9 -10.47 -0.92 22.53
N GLN A 10 -10.46 -1.82 23.49
CA GLN A 10 -10.17 -3.24 23.26
C GLN A 10 -11.39 -3.96 22.66
N ILE A 11 -11.15 -5.10 22.05
CA ILE A 11 -12.21 -6.07 21.73
C ILE A 11 -12.79 -6.60 23.04
N GLY A 12 -14.11 -6.64 23.16
CA GLY A 12 -14.82 -7.03 24.37
C GLY A 12 -15.00 -5.90 25.38
N HIS A 13 -14.77 -4.63 25.02
CA HIS A 13 -15.09 -3.51 25.89
C HIS A 13 -16.60 -3.36 26.10
N PRO A 14 -17.12 -3.30 27.33
CA PRO A 14 -18.56 -3.42 27.61
C PRO A 14 -19.42 -2.30 27.00
N ALA A 15 -18.89 -1.07 26.90
CA ALA A 15 -19.64 0.08 26.38
C ALA A 15 -19.24 0.49 24.95
N ALA A 16 -18.06 0.08 24.48
CA ALA A 16 -17.52 0.53 23.18
C ALA A 16 -16.64 -0.57 22.56
N ASP A 17 -17.22 -1.74 22.34
CA ASP A 17 -16.51 -2.87 21.78
C ASP A 17 -15.94 -2.56 20.40
N TYR A 18 -14.64 -2.80 20.24
CA TYR A 18 -13.90 -2.53 19.01
C TYR A 18 -14.52 -3.21 17.79
N GLU A 19 -14.89 -4.48 17.91
CA GLU A 19 -15.46 -5.25 16.80
C GLU A 19 -16.79 -4.67 16.34
N THR A 20 -17.65 -4.31 17.28
CA THR A 20 -18.94 -3.68 17.03
C THR A 20 -18.78 -2.34 16.32
N LEU A 21 -17.86 -1.49 16.79
CA LEU A 21 -17.60 -0.19 16.20
C LEU A 21 -17.00 -0.29 14.79
N VAL A 22 -16.04 -1.17 14.58
CA VAL A 22 -15.46 -1.39 13.24
C VAL A 22 -16.50 -1.86 12.24
N LYS A 23 -17.37 -2.79 12.63
CA LYS A 23 -18.50 -3.27 11.80
C LYS A 23 -19.49 -2.15 11.46
N TRP A 24 -19.77 -1.29 12.42
CA TRP A 24 -20.68 -0.17 12.21
C TRP A 24 -20.09 0.84 11.23
N TRP A 25 -18.86 1.29 11.46
CA TRP A 25 -18.19 2.24 10.57
C TRP A 25 -17.99 1.71 9.16
N ALA A 26 -17.67 0.42 9.00
CA ALA A 26 -17.52 -0.20 7.69
C ALA A 26 -18.79 -0.15 6.83
N LYS A 27 -19.96 -0.04 7.46
CA LYS A 27 -21.27 0.07 6.80
C LYS A 27 -21.73 1.54 6.60
N HIS A 28 -21.09 2.50 7.26
CA HIS A 28 -21.53 3.91 7.29
C HIS A 28 -20.39 4.83 6.83
N THR A 29 -19.79 4.51 5.69
CA THR A 29 -18.67 5.30 5.13
C THR A 29 -19.12 6.52 4.33
N GLU A 30 -20.39 6.59 3.95
CA GLU A 30 -20.96 7.64 3.09
C GLU A 30 -20.12 7.86 1.82
N ASN A 31 -19.64 6.76 1.23
CA ASN A 31 -18.78 6.78 0.04
C ASN A 31 -17.49 7.59 0.23
N ARG A 32 -16.94 7.62 1.44
CA ARG A 32 -15.64 8.22 1.74
C ARG A 32 -14.65 7.15 2.20
N PRO A 33 -13.36 7.27 1.85
CA PRO A 33 -12.33 6.38 2.36
C PRO A 33 -12.35 6.33 3.89
N LEU A 34 -12.35 5.13 4.44
CA LEU A 34 -12.38 4.86 5.88
C LEU A 34 -11.04 4.26 6.31
N PHE A 35 -10.45 4.85 7.35
CA PHE A 35 -9.31 4.29 8.07
C PHE A 35 -9.66 4.13 9.54
N ILE A 36 -9.16 3.08 10.19
CA ILE A 36 -9.46 2.85 11.59
C ILE A 36 -8.36 3.45 12.47
N GLY A 37 -8.72 4.46 13.28
CA GLY A 37 -7.85 4.98 14.35
C GLY A 37 -7.74 3.93 15.45
N GLN A 38 -6.53 3.40 15.69
CA GLN A 38 -6.28 2.29 16.59
C GLN A 38 -5.29 2.67 17.68
N SER A 39 -5.61 2.35 18.95
CA SER A 39 -4.67 2.48 20.05
C SER A 39 -3.69 1.34 20.07
N VAL A 40 -2.40 1.67 19.94
CA VAL A 40 -1.30 0.70 20.10
C VAL A 40 -1.30 0.14 21.50
N MET A 41 -1.34 1.01 22.53
CA MET A 41 -1.24 0.59 23.94
C MET A 41 -2.40 -0.32 24.34
N ASN A 42 -3.64 0.07 24.05
CA ASN A 42 -4.80 -0.78 24.35
C ASN A 42 -4.78 -2.10 23.58
N THR A 43 -4.13 -2.14 22.41
CA THR A 43 -4.01 -3.36 21.62
C THR A 43 -3.01 -4.34 22.25
N VAL A 44 -1.85 -3.85 22.70
CA VAL A 44 -0.79 -4.74 23.26
C VAL A 44 -1.04 -5.11 24.72
N GLN A 45 -1.75 -4.28 25.48
CA GLN A 45 -2.03 -4.50 26.89
C GLN A 45 -3.22 -5.45 27.15
N ASN A 46 -4.04 -5.70 26.14
CA ASN A 46 -5.19 -6.57 26.27
C ASN A 46 -4.97 -7.88 25.50
N ALA A 47 -5.23 -8.99 26.17
CA ALA A 47 -5.22 -10.31 25.54
C ALA A 47 -6.38 -10.47 24.55
N ASP A 48 -6.19 -11.31 23.53
CA ASP A 48 -7.28 -11.67 22.63
C ASP A 48 -8.33 -12.49 23.40
N PRO A 49 -9.63 -12.14 23.30
CA PRO A 49 -10.69 -12.86 24.02
C PRO A 49 -10.82 -14.36 23.68
N LYS A 50 -10.31 -14.76 22.51
CA LYS A 50 -10.32 -16.16 22.05
C LYS A 50 -9.00 -16.88 22.30
N ASN A 51 -7.91 -16.16 22.57
CA ASN A 51 -6.60 -16.72 22.84
C ASN A 51 -5.79 -15.80 23.76
N SER A 52 -5.85 -16.07 25.04
CA SER A 52 -5.20 -15.24 26.08
C SER A 52 -3.65 -15.23 26.02
N SER A 53 -3.03 -16.09 25.20
CA SER A 53 -1.56 -16.12 25.03
C SER A 53 -1.03 -15.05 24.07
N ILE A 54 -1.90 -14.36 23.35
CA ILE A 54 -1.55 -13.30 22.40
C ILE A 54 -2.33 -12.02 22.69
N ASN A 55 -1.80 -10.87 22.24
CA ASN A 55 -2.52 -9.59 22.29
C ASN A 55 -3.57 -9.48 21.16
N GLN A 56 -4.29 -8.38 21.13
CA GLN A 56 -5.41 -8.20 20.20
C GLN A 56 -5.02 -7.79 18.78
N LEU A 57 -3.72 -7.56 18.46
CA LEU A 57 -3.30 -7.08 17.15
C LEU A 57 -3.75 -8.02 16.00
N PRO A 58 -3.51 -9.33 16.05
CA PRO A 58 -3.91 -10.22 14.95
C PRO A 58 -5.39 -10.14 14.63
N ARG A 59 -6.23 -10.14 15.65
CA ARG A 59 -7.69 -10.10 15.47
C ARG A 59 -8.18 -8.75 14.99
N LYS A 60 -7.62 -7.64 15.49
CA LYS A 60 -7.95 -6.30 15.01
C LYS A 60 -7.59 -6.12 13.54
N MET A 61 -6.40 -6.58 13.12
CA MET A 61 -5.99 -6.53 11.71
C MET A 61 -6.87 -7.40 10.81
N ALA A 62 -7.23 -8.61 11.26
CA ALA A 62 -8.15 -9.48 10.54
C ALA A 62 -9.54 -8.86 10.36
N LEU A 63 -10.07 -8.21 11.41
CA LEU A 63 -11.35 -7.48 11.37
C LEU A 63 -11.33 -6.35 10.35
N GLN A 64 -10.28 -5.52 10.34
CA GLN A 64 -10.16 -4.42 9.38
C GLN A 64 -10.11 -4.95 7.94
N ARG A 65 -9.32 -5.99 7.69
CA ARG A 65 -9.16 -6.59 6.36
C ARG A 65 -10.37 -7.36 5.84
N ALA A 66 -11.33 -7.69 6.71
CA ALA A 66 -12.58 -8.33 6.32
C ALA A 66 -13.53 -7.38 5.57
N TYR A 67 -13.29 -6.06 5.59
CA TYR A 67 -14.15 -5.06 4.97
C TYR A 67 -13.38 -4.28 3.90
N GLN A 68 -13.82 -4.39 2.65
CA GLN A 68 -13.22 -3.65 1.51
C GLN A 68 -13.35 -2.12 1.64
N THR A 69 -14.32 -1.65 2.41
CA THR A 69 -14.52 -0.22 2.69
C THR A 69 -13.47 0.37 3.63
N ILE A 70 -12.67 -0.47 4.30
CA ILE A 70 -11.58 -0.02 5.19
C ILE A 70 -10.27 -0.02 4.41
N GLY A 71 -9.78 1.18 4.08
CA GLY A 71 -8.53 1.38 3.33
C GLY A 71 -7.25 1.20 4.15
N GLY A 72 -7.36 1.12 5.48
CA GLY A 72 -6.19 0.95 6.35
C GLY A 72 -6.42 1.40 7.78
N SER A 73 -5.33 1.64 8.52
CA SER A 73 -5.39 2.06 9.92
C SER A 73 -4.39 3.16 10.26
N CYS A 74 -4.77 4.02 11.20
CA CYS A 74 -3.93 5.04 11.80
C CYS A 74 -3.53 4.59 13.22
N GLN A 75 -2.24 4.46 13.48
CA GLN A 75 -1.72 3.94 14.75
C GLN A 75 -1.46 5.07 15.74
N TRP A 76 -2.01 4.97 16.97
CA TRP A 76 -1.88 5.99 18.00
C TRP A 76 -1.43 5.39 19.35
N PRO A 77 -0.50 6.05 20.06
CA PRO A 77 0.35 7.15 19.62
C PRO A 77 1.52 6.66 18.76
N ALA A 78 2.07 7.55 17.94
CA ALA A 78 3.23 7.22 17.11
C ALA A 78 4.45 6.82 17.94
N SER A 79 4.65 7.41 19.14
CA SER A 79 5.72 7.06 20.06
C SER A 79 5.72 5.56 20.41
N ALA A 80 4.55 4.99 20.69
CA ALA A 80 4.44 3.56 21.01
C ALA A 80 4.83 2.64 19.84
N VAL A 81 4.63 3.09 18.60
CA VAL A 81 5.13 2.37 17.40
C VAL A 81 6.64 2.50 17.30
N VAL A 82 7.19 3.71 17.49
CA VAL A 82 8.64 3.98 17.42
C VAL A 82 9.38 3.19 18.51
N GLU A 83 8.86 3.18 19.73
CA GLU A 83 9.39 2.45 20.88
C GLU A 83 9.16 0.94 20.81
N ASN A 84 8.39 0.48 19.82
CA ASN A 84 8.04 -0.92 19.61
C ASN A 84 7.31 -1.56 20.81
N ALA A 85 6.40 -0.83 21.44
CA ALA A 85 5.64 -1.28 22.59
C ALA A 85 5.01 -2.68 22.34
N GLY A 86 5.28 -3.64 23.23
CA GLY A 86 4.78 -5.00 23.10
C GLY A 86 5.12 -5.71 21.77
N LYS A 87 6.22 -5.33 21.11
CA LYS A 87 6.64 -5.79 19.76
C LYS A 87 5.63 -5.46 18.64
N TYR A 88 4.85 -4.41 18.82
CA TYR A 88 3.80 -4.02 17.89
C TYR A 88 4.32 -3.71 16.48
N ARG A 89 5.36 -2.85 16.39
CA ARG A 89 5.99 -2.50 15.11
C ARG A 89 6.56 -3.72 14.40
N ASP A 90 7.26 -4.58 15.13
CA ASP A 90 7.86 -5.79 14.56
C ASP A 90 6.80 -6.69 13.95
N ALA A 91 5.67 -6.89 14.64
CA ALA A 91 4.54 -7.67 14.12
C ALA A 91 3.89 -7.00 12.89
N LEU A 92 3.72 -5.65 12.90
CA LEU A 92 3.21 -4.94 11.73
C LEU A 92 4.09 -5.16 10.51
N VAL A 93 5.42 -4.99 10.64
CA VAL A 93 6.35 -5.10 9.52
C VAL A 93 6.47 -6.55 9.04
N ALA A 94 6.53 -7.52 9.95
CA ALA A 94 6.71 -8.92 9.59
C ALA A 94 5.47 -9.55 8.92
N GLU A 95 4.25 -9.15 9.33
CA GLU A 95 3.04 -9.88 8.96
C GLU A 95 2.03 -9.04 8.18
N TYR A 96 1.81 -7.79 8.58
CA TYR A 96 0.68 -7.00 8.07
C TYR A 96 1.09 -5.93 7.04
N HIS A 97 2.25 -5.31 7.21
CA HIS A 97 2.78 -4.26 6.32
C HIS A 97 4.11 -4.70 5.69
N LYS A 98 4.20 -5.97 5.33
CA LYS A 98 5.40 -6.59 4.76
C LYS A 98 5.78 -6.01 3.41
N TYR A 99 4.80 -5.57 2.64
CA TYR A 99 4.99 -5.02 1.30
C TYR A 99 4.55 -3.57 1.23
N PRO A 100 5.11 -2.78 0.32
CA PRO A 100 4.62 -1.43 0.05
C PRO A 100 3.14 -1.47 -0.34
N ALA A 101 2.41 -0.42 0.03
CA ALA A 101 1.05 -0.20 -0.43
C ALA A 101 0.97 1.13 -1.18
N LEU A 102 0.17 1.19 -2.24
CA LEU A 102 -0.17 2.45 -2.86
C LEU A 102 -1.17 3.20 -1.98
N PRO A 103 -1.12 4.55 -1.96
CA PRO A 103 -2.16 5.33 -1.31
C PRO A 103 -3.53 5.01 -1.91
N PRO A 104 -4.62 5.10 -1.11
CA PRO A 104 -5.97 4.88 -1.62
C PRO A 104 -6.32 5.89 -2.72
N VAL A 105 -7.12 5.45 -3.67
CA VAL A 105 -7.70 6.32 -4.70
C VAL A 105 -8.82 7.17 -4.09
N PHE A 106 -8.95 8.43 -4.54
CA PHE A 106 -10.03 9.35 -4.17
C PHE A 106 -11.02 9.47 -5.33
N ASP A 107 -11.62 8.35 -5.73
CA ASP A 107 -12.50 8.18 -6.90
C ASP A 107 -13.73 9.09 -6.90
N PHE A 108 -14.20 9.53 -5.73
CA PHE A 108 -15.29 10.49 -5.59
C PHE A 108 -14.90 11.93 -6.03
N MET A 109 -13.61 12.22 -6.19
CA MET A 109 -13.10 13.50 -6.70
C MET A 109 -12.80 13.43 -8.19
N ASP A 110 -12.17 12.35 -8.62
CA ASP A 110 -11.85 12.02 -10.00
C ASP A 110 -11.45 10.54 -10.10
N ASN A 111 -11.95 9.83 -11.11
CA ASN A 111 -11.66 8.42 -11.35
C ASN A 111 -11.01 8.17 -12.72
N GLU A 112 -10.54 9.22 -13.39
CA GLU A 112 -9.84 9.11 -14.66
C GLU A 112 -8.33 8.90 -14.42
N ALA A 113 -7.84 7.72 -14.77
CA ALA A 113 -6.42 7.42 -14.65
C ALA A 113 -5.59 8.16 -15.72
N PRO A 114 -4.33 8.51 -15.41
CA PRO A 114 -3.42 9.09 -16.41
C PRO A 114 -3.14 8.13 -17.55
N ASP A 115 -2.68 8.64 -18.68
CA ASP A 115 -2.19 7.83 -19.78
C ASP A 115 -0.99 6.96 -19.32
N LYS A 116 -0.81 5.81 -19.99
CA LYS A 116 0.33 4.93 -19.71
C LYS A 116 1.67 5.59 -20.04
N VAL A 117 2.72 5.22 -19.31
CA VAL A 117 4.10 5.61 -19.62
C VAL A 117 4.51 5.15 -21.03
N ARG A 118 5.53 5.78 -21.59
CA ARG A 118 6.00 5.48 -22.95
C ARG A 118 7.48 5.13 -22.96
N LYS A 119 7.92 4.45 -24.00
CA LYS A 119 9.34 4.18 -24.29
C LYS A 119 10.12 3.54 -23.13
N VAL A 120 9.51 2.57 -22.44
CA VAL A 120 10.20 1.83 -21.37
C VAL A 120 11.38 1.05 -21.94
N LYS A 121 12.61 1.40 -21.56
CA LYS A 121 13.84 0.77 -22.07
C LYS A 121 14.93 0.70 -21.01
N PRO A 122 15.65 -0.44 -20.89
CA PRO A 122 16.87 -0.53 -20.10
C PRO A 122 18.05 0.03 -20.89
N VAL A 123 18.95 0.75 -20.21
CA VAL A 123 20.15 1.34 -20.82
C VAL A 123 21.31 1.24 -19.82
N TRP A 124 22.49 0.89 -20.31
CA TRP A 124 23.74 1.02 -19.55
C TRP A 124 24.19 2.47 -19.54
N THR A 125 24.52 2.96 -18.38
CA THR A 125 25.06 4.32 -18.14
C THR A 125 26.29 4.25 -17.24
N ALA A 126 26.97 5.38 -17.01
CA ALA A 126 28.05 5.46 -16.03
C ALA A 126 27.59 5.07 -14.60
N ASP A 127 26.32 5.32 -14.27
CA ASP A 127 25.74 5.01 -12.95
C ASP A 127 25.21 3.57 -12.83
N GLY A 128 25.35 2.76 -13.89
CA GLY A 128 24.92 1.36 -13.95
C GLY A 128 23.78 1.08 -14.94
N TYR A 129 23.11 -0.05 -14.73
CA TYR A 129 22.01 -0.49 -15.60
C TYR A 129 20.69 0.15 -15.13
N ILE A 130 20.09 0.95 -15.98
CA ILE A 130 18.95 1.80 -15.60
C ILE A 130 17.78 1.55 -16.56
N LEU A 131 16.58 1.36 -15.98
CA LEU A 131 15.32 1.33 -16.71
C LEU A 131 14.78 2.75 -16.80
N PHE A 132 14.68 3.29 -18.00
CA PHE A 132 14.10 4.61 -18.30
C PHE A 132 12.71 4.47 -18.90
N TRP A 133 11.89 5.48 -18.69
CA TRP A 133 10.63 5.69 -19.40
C TRP A 133 10.36 7.16 -19.65
N THR A 134 9.44 7.43 -20.55
CA THR A 134 8.96 8.78 -20.81
C THR A 134 7.60 8.96 -20.15
N ALA A 135 7.43 10.04 -19.41
CA ALA A 135 6.15 10.42 -18.83
C ALA A 135 5.04 10.48 -19.91
N PRO A 136 3.81 10.10 -19.58
CA PRO A 136 2.69 10.31 -20.48
C PRO A 136 2.45 11.81 -20.68
N LYS A 137 1.80 12.14 -21.79
CA LYS A 137 1.20 13.47 -21.96
C LYS A 137 -0.08 13.53 -21.16
N PHE A 138 -0.45 14.71 -20.71
CA PHE A 138 -1.71 14.95 -20.01
C PHE A 138 -2.40 16.17 -20.65
N LYS A 139 -3.70 16.19 -20.57
CA LYS A 139 -4.54 17.31 -21.06
C LYS A 139 -5.07 18.13 -19.90
N ASP A 140 -5.32 17.50 -18.79
CA ASP A 140 -5.84 18.07 -17.56
C ASP A 140 -4.83 17.91 -16.43
N GLU A 141 -4.72 18.89 -15.54
CA GLU A 141 -3.84 18.84 -14.36
C GLU A 141 -4.27 17.77 -13.35
N MET A 142 -5.53 17.34 -13.35
CA MET A 142 -5.98 16.23 -12.51
C MET A 142 -5.35 14.91 -12.94
N ASN A 143 -5.24 14.66 -14.25
CA ASN A 143 -4.62 13.45 -14.81
C ASN A 143 -3.11 13.57 -15.01
N ARG A 144 -2.48 14.65 -14.50
CA ARG A 144 -1.03 14.82 -14.57
C ARG A 144 -0.33 13.74 -13.75
N PRO A 145 0.60 12.95 -14.36
CA PRO A 145 1.36 11.96 -13.61
C PRO A 145 2.30 12.64 -12.61
N VAL A 146 2.20 12.26 -11.35
CA VAL A 146 3.03 12.80 -10.25
C VAL A 146 3.99 11.77 -9.65
N GLN A 147 3.67 10.48 -9.82
CA GLN A 147 4.50 9.36 -9.38
C GLN A 147 4.43 8.21 -10.39
N TYR A 148 5.35 7.27 -10.26
CA TYR A 148 5.42 6.04 -11.05
C TYR A 148 5.61 4.86 -10.11
N VAL A 149 4.98 3.74 -10.45
CA VAL A 149 5.17 2.48 -9.74
C VAL A 149 5.95 1.54 -10.65
N VAL A 150 6.98 0.94 -10.08
CA VAL A 150 7.79 -0.07 -10.78
C VAL A 150 7.53 -1.41 -10.11
N TYR A 151 7.09 -2.38 -10.89
CA TYR A 151 6.87 -3.76 -10.46
C TYR A 151 7.89 -4.69 -11.10
N ARG A 152 8.22 -5.79 -10.43
CA ARG A 152 9.08 -6.85 -10.96
C ARG A 152 8.38 -8.20 -10.88
N PHE A 153 8.31 -8.88 -12.01
CA PHE A 153 7.77 -10.24 -12.18
C PHE A 153 8.81 -11.17 -12.75
N GLY A 154 8.65 -12.46 -12.54
CA GLY A 154 9.37 -13.46 -13.32
C GLY A 154 9.07 -13.31 -14.82
N SER A 155 10.02 -13.65 -15.68
CA SER A 155 9.92 -13.38 -17.15
C SER A 155 8.72 -14.03 -17.83
N LYS A 156 8.19 -15.13 -17.27
CA LYS A 156 7.04 -15.90 -17.78
C LYS A 156 5.79 -15.72 -16.91
N GLU A 157 5.92 -15.02 -15.79
CA GLU A 157 4.84 -14.81 -14.83
C GLU A 157 3.74 -13.92 -15.41
N LYS A 158 2.47 -14.19 -15.03
CA LYS A 158 1.36 -13.29 -15.34
C LYS A 158 1.56 -11.98 -14.60
N VAL A 159 1.33 -10.87 -15.30
CA VAL A 159 1.37 -9.54 -14.65
C VAL A 159 0.10 -9.35 -13.85
N ASP A 160 0.27 -9.05 -12.58
CA ASP A 160 -0.79 -8.70 -11.64
C ASP A 160 -0.29 -7.50 -10.84
N ILE A 161 -0.75 -6.30 -11.19
CA ILE A 161 -0.35 -5.05 -10.51
C ILE A 161 -1.07 -4.85 -9.18
N ASP A 162 -2.10 -5.65 -8.88
CA ASP A 162 -2.78 -5.64 -7.58
C ASP A 162 -2.00 -6.43 -6.51
N ASP A 163 -0.95 -7.18 -6.91
CA ASP A 163 -0.04 -7.85 -5.96
C ASP A 163 1.04 -6.89 -5.45
N PRO A 164 0.92 -6.36 -4.21
CA PRO A 164 1.86 -5.39 -3.66
C PRO A 164 3.27 -5.99 -3.45
N SER A 165 3.42 -7.31 -3.39
CA SER A 165 4.71 -7.98 -3.28
C SER A 165 5.61 -7.78 -4.51
N ARG A 166 5.03 -7.31 -5.61
CA ARG A 166 5.72 -7.04 -6.88
C ARG A 166 6.25 -5.61 -6.99
N ILE A 167 5.83 -4.71 -6.12
CA ILE A 167 6.31 -3.33 -6.09
C ILE A 167 7.77 -3.31 -5.64
N VAL A 168 8.65 -2.81 -6.50
CA VAL A 168 10.07 -2.62 -6.20
C VAL A 168 10.45 -1.16 -6.03
N ALA A 169 9.62 -0.23 -6.53
CA ALA A 169 9.78 1.19 -6.27
C ALA A 169 8.47 1.96 -6.51
N VAL A 170 8.26 3.01 -5.71
CA VAL A 170 7.35 4.11 -5.99
C VAL A 170 8.21 5.37 -6.06
N THR A 171 8.22 6.09 -7.18
CA THR A 171 9.17 7.16 -7.44
C THR A 171 8.55 8.31 -8.24
N ARG A 172 9.10 9.51 -8.08
CA ARG A 172 8.80 10.68 -8.94
C ARG A 172 9.70 10.78 -10.16
N ASN A 173 10.80 10.01 -10.17
CA ASN A 173 11.74 9.97 -11.27
C ASN A 173 11.17 9.16 -12.45
N THR A 174 11.64 9.43 -13.65
CA THR A 174 11.33 8.65 -14.86
C THR A 174 12.38 7.58 -15.15
N PHE A 175 13.01 7.08 -14.09
CA PHE A 175 14.00 6.00 -14.15
C PHE A 175 14.03 5.19 -12.87
N TYR A 176 14.54 3.95 -12.98
CA TYR A 176 14.80 3.03 -11.88
C TYR A 176 16.13 2.30 -12.10
N LYS A 177 17.01 2.31 -11.11
CA LYS A 177 18.29 1.58 -11.17
C LYS A 177 18.04 0.09 -10.97
N LEU A 178 18.37 -0.69 -11.99
CA LEU A 178 18.16 -2.13 -11.99
C LEU A 178 19.26 -2.83 -11.16
N PRO A 179 18.91 -3.82 -10.29
CA PRO A 179 19.90 -4.62 -9.57
C PRO A 179 20.52 -5.64 -10.52
N TYR A 180 21.63 -5.29 -11.16
CA TYR A 180 22.29 -6.16 -12.15
C TYR A 180 22.96 -7.38 -11.50
N GLU A 181 22.64 -8.59 -11.99
CA GLU A 181 23.08 -9.89 -11.48
C GLU A 181 23.91 -10.66 -12.51
N ASN A 182 24.83 -10.01 -13.19
CA ASN A 182 25.70 -10.59 -14.23
C ASN A 182 24.98 -11.26 -15.42
N GLY A 183 23.78 -10.79 -15.73
CA GLY A 183 23.00 -11.26 -16.86
C GLY A 183 22.47 -12.68 -16.73
N LYS A 184 22.29 -13.22 -15.51
CA LYS A 184 21.86 -14.61 -15.30
C LYS A 184 20.35 -14.78 -15.35
N THR A 185 19.61 -13.83 -14.79
CA THR A 185 18.17 -13.97 -14.58
C THR A 185 17.37 -13.02 -15.48
N LYS A 186 16.27 -13.52 -16.05
CA LYS A 186 15.33 -12.70 -16.82
C LYS A 186 14.13 -12.34 -15.99
N TYR A 187 13.82 -11.04 -15.92
CA TYR A 187 12.63 -10.50 -15.28
C TYR A 187 11.76 -9.74 -16.27
N ARG A 188 10.51 -9.50 -15.89
CA ARG A 188 9.62 -8.56 -16.53
C ARG A 188 9.40 -7.40 -15.58
N TYR A 189 9.90 -6.22 -15.95
CA TYR A 189 9.56 -4.98 -15.25
C TYR A 189 8.31 -4.37 -15.86
N VAL A 190 7.46 -3.85 -15.02
CA VAL A 190 6.20 -3.21 -15.38
C VAL A 190 6.21 -1.83 -14.75
N VAL A 191 5.81 -0.81 -15.52
CA VAL A 191 5.76 0.57 -15.05
C VAL A 191 4.38 1.13 -15.29
N THR A 192 3.82 1.77 -14.27
CA THR A 192 2.58 2.54 -14.31
C THR A 192 2.85 3.98 -13.89
N ALA A 193 1.88 4.85 -14.10
CA ALA A 193 1.88 6.22 -13.62
C ALA A 193 0.70 6.43 -12.68
N LEU A 194 0.91 7.23 -11.63
CA LEU A 194 -0.13 7.68 -10.71
C LEU A 194 -0.34 9.19 -10.87
N ASP A 195 -1.58 9.62 -10.88
CA ASP A 195 -1.93 11.04 -10.76
C ASP A 195 -1.93 11.51 -9.30
N ARG A 196 -2.39 12.74 -9.07
CA ARG A 196 -2.46 13.36 -7.73
C ARG A 196 -3.52 12.73 -6.81
N LEU A 197 -4.51 12.02 -7.34
CA LEU A 197 -5.55 11.29 -6.61
C LEU A 197 -5.29 9.79 -6.55
N HIS A 198 -4.10 9.38 -6.99
CA HIS A 198 -3.59 8.01 -7.00
C HIS A 198 -4.30 7.06 -7.97
N ASN A 199 -5.04 7.59 -8.96
CA ASN A 199 -5.52 6.77 -10.07
C ASN A 199 -4.33 6.19 -10.83
N GLU A 200 -4.33 4.88 -11.04
CA GLU A 200 -3.21 4.17 -11.65
C GLU A 200 -3.45 3.88 -13.13
N SER A 201 -2.49 4.26 -13.96
CA SER A 201 -2.55 4.08 -15.40
C SER A 201 -2.49 2.61 -15.83
N LYS A 202 -2.86 2.33 -17.08
CA LYS A 202 -2.53 1.06 -17.73
C LYS A 202 -1.02 0.83 -17.69
N SER A 203 -0.63 -0.41 -17.49
CA SER A 203 0.77 -0.81 -17.35
C SER A 203 1.52 -0.92 -18.68
N VAL A 204 2.84 -0.66 -18.65
CA VAL A 204 3.76 -0.94 -19.75
C VAL A 204 4.88 -1.84 -19.26
N SER A 205 5.12 -2.95 -19.96
CA SER A 205 6.11 -3.93 -19.53
C SER A 205 7.33 -3.99 -20.43
N LYS A 206 8.49 -4.35 -19.84
CA LYS A 206 9.73 -4.64 -20.55
C LYS A 206 10.43 -5.84 -19.94
N LYS A 207 10.83 -6.81 -20.76
CA LYS A 207 11.71 -7.90 -20.31
C LYS A 207 13.15 -7.37 -20.21
N VAL A 208 13.79 -7.68 -19.11
CA VAL A 208 15.16 -7.27 -18.78
C VAL A 208 15.93 -8.51 -18.34
N LYS A 209 17.20 -8.59 -18.69
CA LYS A 209 18.13 -9.62 -18.26
C LYS A 209 19.10 -9.00 -17.26
N LEU A 210 19.03 -9.44 -15.99
CA LEU A 210 19.85 -8.93 -14.89
C LEU A 210 21.01 -9.88 -14.54
#